data_703a5d349e0bc9e881d0ee6e3ebd652b
#
_entry.id   703a5d349e0bc9e881d0ee6e3ebd652b
#
_cell.length_a   1.000
_cell.length_b   1.000
_cell.length_c   1.000
_cell.angle_alpha   90.00
_cell.angle_beta   90.00
_cell.angle_gamma   90.00
#
_symmetry.space_group_name_H-M   'P 1'
#
loop_
_entity.id
_entity.type
_entity.pdbx_description
1 polymer ?
#
loop_
_entity_poly.entity_id
_entity_poly.type
_entity_poly.pdbx_seq_one_letter_code
_entity_poly.pdbx_strand_id
1 'polypeptide(L)'
;MKKVFTIVLMAAALLVANGQVKAQATKFGYISVNELMESMPEMKKADSALQQFREALIQNARDKETALNEGIAKFNTDSTKMTPAVKEIKRKELQQKLQELQGEDQRIQQELEKKQQELLAPLQKKALDAINAVAKESNYAYVFIKDALIVSPPADDIAPLVKKKLGIK
;
A
#
# COMPACT_ATOMS: atom_id res chain seq x y z
N MET A 1 71.10 32.31 -0.44
CA MET A 1 70.37 31.86 -1.60
C MET A 1 69.66 30.53 -1.42
N LYS A 2 70.31 29.50 -0.84
CA LYS A 2 69.70 28.17 -0.58
C LYS A 2 68.44 28.18 0.33
N LYS A 3 68.44 29.02 1.38
CA LYS A 3 67.33 29.14 2.34
C LYS A 3 66.08 29.83 1.76
N VAL A 4 66.25 30.76 0.82
CA VAL A 4 65.14 31.42 0.14
C VAL A 4 64.47 30.50 -0.87
N PHE A 5 65.25 29.67 -1.53
CA PHE A 5 64.74 28.67 -2.47
C PHE A 5 63.91 27.59 -1.79
N THR A 6 64.28 27.16 -0.59
CA THR A 6 63.49 26.20 0.21
C THR A 6 62.18 26.78 0.68
N ILE A 7 62.10 28.05 1.06
CA ILE A 7 60.89 28.74 1.49
C ILE A 7 59.90 28.92 0.29
N VAL A 8 60.43 29.25 -0.88
CA VAL A 8 59.62 29.41 -2.10
C VAL A 8 59.08 28.04 -2.54
N LEU A 9 59.84 26.96 -2.46
CA LEU A 9 59.42 25.64 -2.81
C LEU A 9 58.35 25.10 -1.83
N MET A 10 58.44 25.44 -0.53
CA MET A 10 57.46 25.08 0.48
C MET A 10 56.15 25.85 0.33
N ALA A 11 56.22 27.13 -0.03
CA ALA A 11 55.07 27.98 -0.35
C ALA A 11 54.35 27.48 -1.64
N ALA A 12 55.08 27.04 -2.66
CA ALA A 12 54.50 26.47 -3.87
C ALA A 12 53.79 25.12 -3.59
N ALA A 13 54.34 24.29 -2.67
CA ALA A 13 53.73 23.02 -2.29
C ALA A 13 52.40 23.25 -1.54
N LEU A 14 52.28 24.29 -0.75
CA LEU A 14 51.03 24.67 -0.05
C LEU A 14 49.94 25.21 -0.99
N LEU A 15 50.32 25.81 -2.11
CA LEU A 15 49.35 26.28 -3.15
C LEU A 15 48.78 25.16 -3.98
N VAL A 16 49.47 24.03 -4.15
CA VAL A 16 48.98 22.87 -4.90
C VAL A 16 48.10 21.97 -4.02
N ALA A 17 48.18 22.09 -2.70
CA ALA A 17 47.34 21.36 -1.75
C ALA A 17 45.90 21.89 -1.62
N ASN A 18 45.56 23.01 -2.31
CA ASN A 18 44.19 23.42 -2.54
C ASN A 18 43.54 22.50 -3.58
N GLY A 19 43.60 21.17 -3.36
CA GLY A 19 42.75 20.21 -4.05
C GLY A 19 41.34 20.71 -3.95
N GLN A 20 40.74 21.00 -5.10
CA GLN A 20 39.33 21.37 -5.16
C GLN A 20 38.53 20.29 -4.41
N VAL A 21 38.14 20.61 -3.20
CA VAL A 21 37.07 19.90 -2.53
C VAL A 21 35.86 20.18 -3.39
N LYS A 22 35.63 19.35 -4.42
CA LYS A 22 34.35 19.34 -5.11
C LYS A 22 33.34 19.00 -4.01
N ALA A 23 32.69 20.05 -3.47
CA ALA A 23 31.49 19.84 -2.70
C ALA A 23 30.60 18.97 -3.58
N GLN A 24 30.49 17.69 -3.24
CA GLN A 24 29.53 16.83 -3.95
C GLN A 24 28.17 17.47 -3.74
N ALA A 25 27.64 18.05 -4.80
CA ALA A 25 26.30 18.63 -4.74
C ALA A 25 25.37 17.54 -4.26
N THR A 26 24.74 17.79 -3.12
CA THR A 26 23.78 16.85 -2.51
C THR A 26 22.68 16.58 -3.53
N LYS A 27 22.59 15.34 -3.99
CA LYS A 27 21.63 14.96 -5.02
C LYS A 27 20.28 14.67 -4.38
N PHE A 28 19.26 15.37 -4.81
CA PHE A 28 17.89 15.20 -4.41
C PHE A 28 17.10 14.51 -5.52
N GLY A 29 16.09 13.75 -5.14
CA GLY A 29 15.12 13.17 -6.07
C GLY A 29 13.73 13.21 -5.47
N TYR A 30 12.73 12.98 -6.30
CA TYR A 30 11.36 12.81 -5.84
C TYR A 30 10.67 11.70 -6.63
N ILE A 31 9.58 11.17 -6.05
CA ILE A 31 8.75 10.15 -6.68
C ILE A 31 7.33 10.22 -6.15
N SER A 32 6.35 9.95 -7.00
CA SER A 32 4.99 9.61 -6.55
C SER A 32 4.92 8.10 -6.31
N VAL A 33 4.80 7.70 -5.05
CA VAL A 33 4.69 6.30 -4.66
C VAL A 33 3.37 5.71 -5.19
N ASN A 34 2.30 6.50 -5.20
CA ASN A 34 0.99 6.08 -5.72
C ASN A 34 1.06 5.78 -7.22
N GLU A 35 1.59 6.73 -8.04
CA GLU A 35 1.76 6.53 -9.49
C GLU A 35 2.69 5.33 -9.79
N LEU A 36 3.71 5.12 -8.96
CA LEU A 36 4.57 3.95 -9.07
C LEU A 36 3.80 2.66 -8.84
N MET A 37 3.05 2.56 -7.73
CA MET A 37 2.27 1.38 -7.39
C MET A 37 1.20 1.08 -8.44
N GLU A 38 0.48 2.09 -8.94
CA GLU A 38 -0.50 1.95 -10.02
C GLU A 38 0.12 1.38 -11.31
N SER A 39 1.40 1.68 -11.57
CA SER A 39 2.11 1.14 -12.72
C SER A 39 2.57 -0.32 -12.53
N MET A 40 2.51 -0.86 -11.30
CA MET A 40 2.91 -2.24 -11.01
C MET A 40 1.84 -3.24 -11.51
N PRO A 41 2.24 -4.30 -12.25
CA PRO A 41 1.28 -5.30 -12.72
C PRO A 41 0.58 -6.06 -11.56
N GLU A 42 1.23 -6.14 -10.41
CA GLU A 42 0.67 -6.74 -9.21
C GLU A 42 -0.50 -5.92 -8.65
N MET A 43 -0.55 -4.60 -8.88
CA MET A 43 -1.67 -3.76 -8.45
C MET A 43 -2.98 -4.20 -9.10
N LYS A 44 -2.96 -4.48 -10.41
CA LYS A 44 -4.13 -5.01 -11.12
C LYS A 44 -4.62 -6.35 -10.57
N LYS A 45 -3.68 -7.20 -10.14
CA LYS A 45 -4.03 -8.48 -9.49
C LYS A 45 -4.64 -8.26 -8.12
N ALA A 46 -4.11 -7.31 -7.34
CA ALA A 46 -4.66 -6.93 -6.04
C ALA A 46 -6.08 -6.37 -6.17
N ASP A 47 -6.31 -5.49 -7.14
CA ASP A 47 -7.64 -4.92 -7.42
C ASP A 47 -8.63 -6.02 -7.81
N SER A 48 -8.23 -6.93 -8.70
CA SER A 48 -9.08 -8.06 -9.10
C SER A 48 -9.40 -8.99 -7.92
N ALA A 49 -8.42 -9.27 -7.07
CA ALA A 49 -8.61 -10.10 -5.88
C ALA A 49 -9.53 -9.43 -4.86
N LEU A 50 -9.41 -8.11 -4.67
CA LEU A 50 -10.29 -7.35 -3.79
C LEU A 50 -11.73 -7.32 -4.32
N GLN A 51 -11.89 -7.16 -5.63
CA GLN A 51 -13.21 -7.19 -6.28
C GLN A 51 -13.88 -8.56 -6.11
N GLN A 52 -13.17 -9.65 -6.38
CA GLN A 52 -13.69 -11.01 -6.18
C GLN A 52 -14.06 -11.28 -4.71
N PHE A 53 -13.23 -10.79 -3.79
CA PHE A 53 -13.50 -10.92 -2.36
C PHE A 53 -14.76 -10.15 -1.94
N ARG A 54 -14.95 -8.93 -2.48
CA ARG A 54 -16.17 -8.14 -2.28
C ARG A 54 -17.40 -8.87 -2.78
N GLU A 55 -17.35 -9.41 -3.98
CA GLU A 55 -18.47 -10.16 -4.58
C GLU A 55 -18.83 -11.38 -3.72
N ALA A 56 -17.83 -12.11 -3.23
CA ALA A 56 -18.05 -13.26 -2.35
C ALA A 56 -18.71 -12.86 -1.03
N LEU A 57 -18.30 -11.73 -0.41
CA LEU A 57 -18.92 -11.22 0.81
C LEU A 57 -20.38 -10.81 0.59
N ILE A 58 -20.66 -10.10 -0.51
CA ILE A 58 -22.02 -9.67 -0.87
C ILE A 58 -22.90 -10.90 -1.14
N GLN A 59 -22.38 -11.90 -1.85
CA GLN A 59 -23.12 -13.14 -2.10
C GLN A 59 -23.43 -13.88 -0.81
N ASN A 60 -22.46 -13.99 0.09
CA ASN A 60 -22.67 -14.59 1.42
C ASN A 60 -23.74 -13.86 2.23
N ALA A 61 -23.78 -12.50 2.18
CA ALA A 61 -24.83 -11.74 2.84
C ALA A 61 -26.21 -12.02 2.25
N ARG A 62 -26.34 -12.09 0.93
CA ARG A 62 -27.59 -12.45 0.25
C ARG A 62 -28.06 -13.87 0.60
N ASP A 63 -27.13 -14.81 0.66
CA ASP A 63 -27.46 -16.19 1.03
C ASP A 63 -27.98 -16.27 2.47
N LYS A 64 -27.40 -15.51 3.40
CA LYS A 64 -27.89 -15.39 4.78
C LYS A 64 -29.29 -14.76 4.85
N GLU A 65 -29.51 -13.71 4.08
CA GLU A 65 -30.84 -13.06 3.98
C GLU A 65 -31.90 -14.04 3.44
N THR A 66 -31.56 -14.74 2.38
CA THR A 66 -32.44 -15.74 1.78
C THR A 66 -32.75 -16.85 2.78
N ALA A 67 -31.73 -17.39 3.48
CA ALA A 67 -31.93 -18.41 4.50
C ALA A 67 -32.75 -17.93 5.73
N LEU A 68 -32.66 -16.65 6.08
CA LEU A 68 -33.51 -16.06 7.11
C LEU A 68 -34.98 -16.01 6.64
N ASN A 69 -35.22 -15.48 5.44
CA ASN A 69 -36.55 -15.34 4.87
C ASN A 69 -37.25 -16.71 4.69
N GLU A 70 -36.54 -17.69 4.19
CA GLU A 70 -37.02 -19.07 4.07
C GLU A 70 -37.32 -19.69 5.45
N GLY A 71 -36.45 -19.42 6.44
CA GLY A 71 -36.64 -19.87 7.82
C GLY A 71 -37.88 -19.27 8.45
N ILE A 72 -38.16 -17.98 8.22
CA ILE A 72 -39.35 -17.29 8.69
C ILE A 72 -40.60 -17.85 8.00
N ALA A 73 -40.58 -18.03 6.68
CA ALA A 73 -41.70 -18.60 5.93
C ALA A 73 -42.05 -20.01 6.43
N LYS A 74 -41.04 -20.86 6.60
CA LYS A 74 -41.19 -22.22 7.14
C LYS A 74 -41.74 -22.23 8.58
N PHE A 75 -41.21 -21.36 9.42
CA PHE A 75 -41.71 -21.23 10.79
C PHE A 75 -43.19 -20.82 10.81
N ASN A 76 -43.60 -19.87 9.99
CA ASN A 76 -44.99 -19.42 9.91
C ASN A 76 -45.93 -20.55 9.45
N THR A 77 -45.52 -21.35 8.47
CA THR A 77 -46.30 -22.48 7.94
C THR A 77 -46.42 -23.61 8.97
N ASP A 78 -45.31 -23.98 9.63
CA ASP A 78 -45.24 -25.18 10.46
C ASP A 78 -45.52 -24.91 11.96
N SER A 79 -45.58 -23.64 12.38
CA SER A 79 -45.69 -23.25 13.78
C SER A 79 -46.92 -23.85 14.50
N THR A 80 -48.03 -24.02 13.79
CA THR A 80 -49.24 -24.61 14.35
C THR A 80 -49.05 -26.07 14.77
N LYS A 81 -48.13 -26.79 14.14
CA LYS A 81 -47.82 -28.20 14.42
C LYS A 81 -46.67 -28.41 15.42
N MET A 82 -45.97 -27.35 15.81
CA MET A 82 -44.82 -27.41 16.69
C MET A 82 -45.23 -27.36 18.14
N THR A 83 -44.49 -28.07 19.02
CA THR A 83 -44.61 -27.93 20.44
C THR A 83 -44.12 -26.55 20.92
N PRO A 84 -44.57 -26.06 22.11
CA PRO A 84 -44.11 -24.76 22.62
C PRO A 84 -42.60 -24.65 22.73
N ALA A 85 -41.92 -25.72 23.17
CA ALA A 85 -40.45 -25.75 23.28
C ALA A 85 -39.77 -25.61 21.95
N VAL A 86 -40.24 -26.29 20.91
CA VAL A 86 -39.67 -26.21 19.54
C VAL A 86 -39.89 -24.82 18.93
N LYS A 87 -41.07 -24.20 19.15
CA LYS A 87 -41.33 -22.83 18.73
C LYS A 87 -40.34 -21.84 19.32
N GLU A 88 -40.06 -21.97 20.63
CA GLU A 88 -39.12 -21.06 21.29
C GLU A 88 -37.71 -21.20 20.76
N ILE A 89 -37.22 -22.43 20.53
CA ILE A 89 -35.93 -22.69 19.91
C ILE A 89 -35.84 -22.05 18.53
N LYS A 90 -36.87 -22.25 17.69
CA LYS A 90 -36.89 -21.70 16.35
C LYS A 90 -36.97 -20.18 16.30
N ARG A 91 -37.71 -19.55 17.21
CA ARG A 91 -37.71 -18.09 17.38
C ARG A 91 -36.31 -17.55 17.68
N LYS A 92 -35.61 -18.17 18.65
CA LYS A 92 -34.23 -17.79 19.02
C LYS A 92 -33.27 -17.92 17.84
N GLU A 93 -33.34 -19.03 17.10
CA GLU A 93 -32.52 -19.22 15.89
C GLU A 93 -32.77 -18.12 14.84
N LEU A 94 -34.00 -17.78 14.57
CA LEU A 94 -34.35 -16.71 13.62
C LEU A 94 -33.94 -15.33 14.10
N GLN A 95 -34.09 -15.08 15.41
CA GLN A 95 -33.65 -13.83 16.03
C GLN A 95 -32.12 -13.66 15.96
N GLN A 96 -31.36 -14.73 16.20
CA GLN A 96 -29.90 -14.71 16.05
C GLN A 96 -29.48 -14.41 14.61
N LYS A 97 -30.09 -15.09 13.64
CA LYS A 97 -29.82 -14.82 12.21
C LYS A 97 -30.12 -13.37 11.80
N LEU A 98 -31.23 -12.82 12.35
CA LEU A 98 -31.59 -11.41 12.12
C LEU A 98 -30.52 -10.47 12.70
N GLN A 99 -30.05 -10.72 13.91
CA GLN A 99 -28.98 -9.92 14.54
C GLN A 99 -27.65 -10.01 13.76
N GLU A 100 -27.29 -11.21 13.29
CA GLU A 100 -26.10 -11.39 12.45
C GLU A 100 -26.22 -10.59 11.16
N LEU A 101 -27.41 -10.58 10.52
CA LEU A 101 -27.63 -9.83 9.30
C LEU A 101 -27.59 -8.32 9.50
N GLN A 102 -28.06 -7.81 10.64
CA GLN A 102 -28.02 -6.38 10.98
C GLN A 102 -26.57 -5.82 11.08
N GLY A 103 -25.60 -6.64 11.45
CA GLY A 103 -24.18 -6.25 11.52
C GLY A 103 -23.38 -6.53 10.26
N GLU A 104 -24.00 -7.13 9.23
CA GLU A 104 -23.28 -7.67 8.09
C GLU A 104 -22.59 -6.57 7.25
N ASP A 105 -23.24 -5.43 7.05
CA ASP A 105 -22.64 -4.31 6.29
C ASP A 105 -21.36 -3.80 6.94
N GLN A 106 -21.38 -3.62 8.25
CA GLN A 106 -20.20 -3.18 8.99
C GLN A 106 -19.08 -4.24 8.93
N ARG A 107 -19.45 -5.53 9.05
CA ARG A 107 -18.52 -6.64 8.92
C ARG A 107 -17.88 -6.68 7.53
N ILE A 108 -18.68 -6.51 6.47
CA ILE A 108 -18.20 -6.47 5.09
C ILE A 108 -17.19 -5.34 4.90
N GLN A 109 -17.46 -4.14 5.42
CA GLN A 109 -16.53 -3.01 5.34
C GLN A 109 -15.21 -3.31 6.03
N GLN A 110 -15.24 -3.85 7.25
CA GLN A 110 -14.04 -4.21 8.00
C GLN A 110 -13.20 -5.29 7.30
N GLU A 111 -13.86 -6.31 6.77
CA GLU A 111 -13.19 -7.39 6.02
C GLU A 111 -12.55 -6.87 4.72
N LEU A 112 -13.21 -5.93 4.03
CA LEU A 112 -12.65 -5.31 2.82
C LEU A 112 -11.45 -4.43 3.14
N GLU A 113 -11.50 -3.61 4.20
CA GLU A 113 -10.36 -2.79 4.64
C GLU A 113 -9.16 -3.68 5.01
N LYS A 114 -9.40 -4.73 5.78
CA LYS A 114 -8.36 -5.69 6.13
C LYS A 114 -7.76 -6.35 4.90
N LYS A 115 -8.61 -6.82 3.98
CA LYS A 115 -8.16 -7.45 2.74
C LYS A 115 -7.37 -6.51 1.86
N GLN A 116 -7.78 -5.26 1.76
CA GLN A 116 -7.05 -4.21 1.03
C GLN A 116 -5.65 -3.99 1.64
N GLN A 117 -5.55 -3.86 2.96
CA GLN A 117 -4.25 -3.73 3.63
C GLN A 117 -3.35 -4.94 3.39
N GLU A 118 -3.88 -6.17 3.49
CA GLU A 118 -3.15 -7.40 3.21
C GLU A 118 -2.59 -7.44 1.78
N LEU A 119 -3.36 -6.96 0.80
CA LEU A 119 -2.96 -6.96 -0.60
C LEU A 119 -1.97 -5.84 -0.92
N LEU A 120 -2.14 -4.64 -0.33
CA LEU A 120 -1.31 -3.48 -0.62
C LEU A 120 0.02 -3.45 0.15
N ALA A 121 0.07 -3.98 1.37
CA ALA A 121 1.27 -3.94 2.20
C ALA A 121 2.52 -4.54 1.50
N PRO A 122 2.46 -5.72 0.86
CA PRO A 122 3.62 -6.27 0.13
C PRO A 122 4.01 -5.42 -1.08
N LEU A 123 3.06 -4.77 -1.76
CA LEU A 123 3.33 -3.90 -2.90
C LEU A 123 4.03 -2.61 -2.45
N GLN A 124 3.53 -2.00 -1.37
CA GLN A 124 4.17 -0.83 -0.76
C GLN A 124 5.61 -1.15 -0.34
N LYS A 125 5.80 -2.28 0.31
CA LYS A 125 7.15 -2.72 0.70
C LYS A 125 8.05 -2.88 -0.53
N LYS A 126 7.59 -3.55 -1.59
CA LYS A 126 8.33 -3.75 -2.83
C LYS A 126 8.69 -2.43 -3.50
N ALA A 127 7.75 -1.47 -3.55
CA ALA A 127 7.99 -0.13 -4.07
C ALA A 127 9.06 0.62 -3.26
N LEU A 128 8.95 0.63 -1.92
CA LEU A 128 9.91 1.29 -1.04
C LEU A 128 11.30 0.65 -1.13
N ASP A 129 11.39 -0.66 -1.19
CA ASP A 129 12.67 -1.38 -1.34
C ASP A 129 13.35 -0.99 -2.66
N ALA A 130 12.60 -0.87 -3.76
CA ALA A 130 13.11 -0.44 -5.06
C ALA A 130 13.56 1.02 -5.05
N ILE A 131 12.78 1.92 -4.43
CA ILE A 131 13.14 3.34 -4.25
C ILE A 131 14.46 3.46 -3.48
N ASN A 132 14.58 2.75 -2.35
CA ASN A 132 15.79 2.74 -1.53
C ASN A 132 17.00 2.20 -2.28
N ALA A 133 16.82 1.14 -3.08
CA ALA A 133 17.89 0.59 -3.91
C ALA A 133 18.37 1.60 -4.95
N VAL A 134 17.45 2.25 -5.67
CA VAL A 134 17.79 3.28 -6.68
C VAL A 134 18.46 4.49 -6.01
N ALA A 135 17.96 4.93 -4.85
CA ALA A 135 18.56 6.04 -4.11
C ALA A 135 20.03 5.77 -3.77
N LYS A 136 20.33 4.57 -3.27
CA LYS A 136 21.69 4.14 -2.95
C LYS A 136 22.57 4.01 -4.20
N GLU A 137 22.09 3.32 -5.22
CA GLU A 137 22.83 3.06 -6.47
C GLU A 137 23.13 4.35 -7.25
N SER A 138 22.25 5.34 -7.18
CA SER A 138 22.39 6.60 -7.89
C SER A 138 22.88 7.77 -7.02
N ASN A 139 23.30 7.50 -5.77
CA ASN A 139 23.83 8.46 -4.80
C ASN A 139 22.88 9.63 -4.52
N TYR A 140 21.57 9.36 -4.42
CA TYR A 140 20.61 10.33 -3.91
C TYR A 140 20.73 10.43 -2.39
N ALA A 141 20.92 11.63 -1.86
CA ALA A 141 20.98 11.87 -0.42
C ALA A 141 19.56 11.85 0.19
N TYR A 142 18.58 12.35 -0.56
CA TYR A 142 17.18 12.36 -0.15
C TYR A 142 16.27 12.09 -1.34
N VAL A 143 15.17 11.39 -1.08
CA VAL A 143 14.07 11.20 -2.03
C VAL A 143 12.80 11.69 -1.34
N PHE A 144 12.14 12.67 -1.95
CA PHE A 144 10.92 13.27 -1.45
C PHE A 144 9.69 12.63 -2.09
N ILE A 145 8.56 12.70 -1.37
CA ILE A 145 7.25 12.37 -1.95
C ILE A 145 6.84 13.54 -2.85
N LYS A 146 6.48 13.28 -4.10
CA LYS A 146 6.08 14.28 -5.09
C LYS A 146 5.00 15.22 -4.58
N ASP A 147 3.98 14.67 -3.89
CA ASP A 147 2.82 15.41 -3.39
C ASP A 147 3.16 16.40 -2.26
N ALA A 148 4.35 16.27 -1.64
CA ALA A 148 4.85 17.19 -0.62
C ALA A 148 5.64 18.37 -1.23
N LEU A 149 5.86 18.40 -2.55
CA LEU A 149 6.65 19.40 -3.24
C LEU A 149 5.74 20.40 -3.97
N ILE A 150 5.95 21.70 -3.76
CA ILE A 150 5.29 22.77 -4.53
C ILE A 150 5.87 22.84 -5.95
N VAL A 151 7.19 22.62 -6.06
CA VAL A 151 7.92 22.60 -7.33
C VAL A 151 8.72 21.32 -7.44
N SER A 152 8.56 20.60 -8.52
CA SER A 152 9.21 19.32 -8.79
C SER A 152 9.78 19.27 -10.22
N PRO A 153 11.05 19.69 -10.40
CA PRO A 153 11.69 19.69 -11.71
C PRO A 153 11.73 18.27 -12.32
N PRO A 154 11.34 18.08 -13.58
CA PRO A 154 11.29 16.73 -14.19
C PRO A 154 12.63 15.98 -14.17
N ALA A 155 13.75 16.69 -14.14
CA ALA A 155 15.08 16.09 -14.08
C ALA A 155 15.37 15.35 -12.76
N ASP A 156 14.64 15.69 -11.69
CA ASP A 156 14.81 15.09 -10.37
C ASP A 156 13.80 13.96 -10.09
N ASP A 157 12.94 13.63 -11.08
CA ASP A 157 12.02 12.49 -10.99
C ASP A 157 12.77 11.17 -11.13
N ILE A 158 12.73 10.35 -10.07
CA ILE A 158 13.38 9.04 -10.07
C ILE A 158 12.44 7.90 -10.49
N ALA A 159 11.16 8.17 -10.76
CA ALA A 159 10.19 7.15 -11.13
C ALA A 159 10.65 6.30 -12.34
N PRO A 160 11.27 6.85 -13.41
CA PRO A 160 11.77 6.04 -14.52
C PRO A 160 12.86 5.04 -14.10
N LEU A 161 13.73 5.44 -13.18
CA LEU A 161 14.80 4.58 -12.67
C LEU A 161 14.22 3.44 -11.80
N VAL A 162 13.25 3.78 -10.96
CA VAL A 162 12.57 2.81 -10.09
C VAL A 162 11.74 1.83 -10.90
N LYS A 163 10.99 2.30 -11.91
CA LYS A 163 10.25 1.45 -12.85
C LYS A 163 11.18 0.46 -13.55
N LYS A 164 12.30 0.94 -14.06
CA LYS A 164 13.33 0.07 -14.66
C LYS A 164 13.85 -0.98 -13.67
N LYS A 165 14.08 -0.59 -12.41
CA LYS A 165 14.53 -1.51 -11.35
C LYS A 165 13.50 -2.59 -11.05
N LEU A 166 12.21 -2.25 -11.11
CA LEU A 166 11.09 -3.16 -10.92
C LEU A 166 10.75 -4.00 -12.17
N GLY A 167 11.39 -3.74 -13.31
CA GLY A 167 11.09 -4.40 -14.59
C GLY A 167 9.75 -3.96 -15.21
N ILE A 168 9.28 -2.77 -14.85
CA ILE A 168 8.03 -2.16 -15.35
C ILE A 168 8.37 -1.30 -16.58
N LYS A 169 7.57 -1.39 -17.63
CA LYS A 169 7.68 -0.57 -18.84
C LYS A 169 6.94 0.75 -18.70
#